data_3f1b73689fbf5d1a3f71456d3b1572a4
#
_entry.id   3f1b73689fbf5d1a3f71456d3b1572a4
#
_cell.length_a   1.000
_cell.length_b   1.000
_cell.length_c   1.000
_cell.angle_alpha   90.00
_cell.angle_beta   90.00
_cell.angle_gamma   90.00
#
_symmetry.space_group_name_H-M   'P 1'
#
loop_
_entity.id
_entity.type
_entity.pdbx_description
1 polymer ?
#
loop_
_entity_poly.entity_id
_entity_poly.type
_entity_poly.pdbx_seq_one_letter_code
_entity_poly.pdbx_strand_id
1 'polypeptide(L)'
;APVDSPLGRGFTDLDRDLSDRSSGQVRVHLFGGGAAGDERTIVRKMRDGQLDGAALTSVGLGALAREVLVLQAPGLITTYAELDRVLGRMQGELDRAFEREGFTILGWGDAGRIRLFSARRIERPTDMRSARPWVWRDSPTMEAFVNATGATGVPLGANEVLPALSTGMVDTVVACSVTAVAVQWHGRLRFMSEQASGVIVGAIVVRSDRLALMPQALREHMLTQGRSQQSAFRRAGRRLDDRATQALRRRMTA
;
A
#
# COMPACT_ATOMS: atom_id res chain seq x y z
N ALA A 1 -3.97 -7.60 -3.14
CA ALA A 1 -4.10 -8.46 -1.95
C ALA A 1 -4.64 -9.84 -2.34
N PRO A 2 -4.29 -10.94 -1.62
CA PRO A 2 -4.93 -12.24 -1.82
C PRO A 2 -6.44 -12.16 -1.53
N VAL A 3 -7.23 -12.98 -2.23
CA VAL A 3 -8.70 -13.00 -2.08
C VAL A 3 -9.10 -13.39 -0.66
N ASP A 4 -8.36 -14.31 -0.04
CA ASP A 4 -8.60 -14.78 1.35
C ASP A 4 -8.06 -13.83 2.44
N SER A 5 -7.50 -12.69 2.06
CA SER A 5 -7.06 -11.66 3.02
C SER A 5 -8.27 -10.94 3.65
N PRO A 6 -8.09 -10.26 4.79
CA PRO A 6 -9.15 -9.42 5.37
C PRO A 6 -9.73 -8.40 4.38
N LEU A 7 -8.88 -7.83 3.53
CA LEU A 7 -9.30 -6.90 2.48
C LEU A 7 -10.11 -7.61 1.39
N GLY A 8 -9.66 -8.79 0.93
CA GLY A 8 -10.39 -9.59 -0.07
C GLY A 8 -11.76 -10.00 0.42
N ARG A 9 -11.86 -10.49 1.67
CA ARG A 9 -13.17 -10.78 2.30
C ARG A 9 -14.06 -9.55 2.38
N GLY A 10 -13.51 -8.37 2.72
CA GLY A 10 -14.27 -7.12 2.71
C GLY A 10 -14.88 -6.79 1.35
N PHE A 11 -14.18 -7.06 0.25
CA PHE A 11 -14.73 -6.90 -1.09
C PHE A 11 -15.80 -7.94 -1.42
N THR A 12 -15.65 -9.19 -0.95
CA THR A 12 -16.69 -10.23 -1.11
C THR A 12 -17.98 -9.86 -0.35
N ASP A 13 -17.84 -9.32 0.85
CA ASP A 13 -18.98 -8.86 1.65
C ASP A 13 -19.65 -7.63 1.00
N LEU A 14 -18.85 -6.72 0.44
CA LEU A 14 -19.35 -5.56 -0.33
C LEU A 14 -20.11 -6.02 -1.59
N ASP A 15 -19.60 -6.99 -2.34
CA ASP A 15 -20.30 -7.54 -3.52
C ASP A 15 -21.68 -8.10 -3.13
N ARG A 16 -21.73 -8.88 -2.06
CA ARG A 16 -22.98 -9.45 -1.58
C ARG A 16 -23.98 -8.35 -1.20
N ASP A 17 -23.55 -7.39 -0.39
CA ASP A 17 -24.43 -6.30 0.09
C ASP A 17 -24.94 -5.43 -1.08
N LEU A 18 -24.08 -5.07 -2.03
CA LEU A 18 -24.49 -4.31 -3.21
C LEU A 18 -25.40 -5.11 -4.14
N SER A 19 -25.12 -6.40 -4.34
CA SER A 19 -25.96 -7.29 -5.14
C SER A 19 -27.36 -7.40 -4.56
N ASP A 20 -27.47 -7.65 -3.26
CA ASP A 20 -28.76 -7.80 -2.56
C ASP A 20 -29.59 -6.51 -2.66
N ARG A 21 -28.96 -5.34 -2.43
CA ARG A 21 -29.62 -4.03 -2.49
C ARG A 21 -30.01 -3.58 -3.88
N SER A 22 -29.33 -4.07 -4.90
CA SER A 22 -29.57 -3.70 -6.31
C SER A 22 -30.33 -4.76 -7.08
N SER A 23 -30.85 -5.81 -6.43
CA SER A 23 -31.45 -6.97 -7.12
C SER A 23 -30.53 -7.56 -8.21
N GLY A 24 -29.23 -7.62 -7.91
CA GLY A 24 -28.18 -8.16 -8.80
C GLY A 24 -27.68 -7.22 -9.89
N GLN A 25 -28.16 -5.97 -9.95
CA GLN A 25 -27.74 -5.01 -11.00
C GLN A 25 -26.32 -4.48 -10.78
N VAL A 26 -25.84 -4.42 -9.53
CA VAL A 26 -24.49 -3.99 -9.19
C VAL A 26 -23.71 -5.14 -8.59
N ARG A 27 -22.55 -5.43 -9.16
CA ARG A 27 -21.68 -6.52 -8.73
C ARG A 27 -20.24 -6.03 -8.60
N VAL A 28 -19.47 -6.61 -7.69
CA VAL A 28 -18.05 -6.36 -7.53
C VAL A 28 -17.25 -7.60 -7.92
N HIS A 29 -16.49 -7.51 -9.02
CA HIS A 29 -15.59 -8.57 -9.45
C HIS A 29 -14.17 -8.27 -8.97
N LEU A 30 -13.65 -9.09 -8.06
CA LEU A 30 -12.32 -8.91 -7.48
C LEU A 30 -11.23 -9.64 -8.27
N PHE A 31 -10.26 -8.90 -8.78
CA PHE A 31 -9.02 -9.41 -9.37
C PHE A 31 -7.90 -9.38 -8.32
N GLY A 32 -7.80 -10.46 -7.53
CA GLY A 32 -6.81 -10.57 -6.45
C GLY A 32 -5.46 -11.15 -6.89
N GLY A 33 -4.50 -11.19 -5.97
CA GLY A 33 -3.23 -11.93 -6.15
C GLY A 33 -2.29 -11.40 -7.24
N GLY A 34 -2.47 -10.16 -7.72
CA GLY A 34 -1.63 -9.60 -8.79
C GLY A 34 -2.15 -9.87 -10.21
N ALA A 35 -3.31 -10.50 -10.38
CA ALA A 35 -3.88 -10.81 -11.70
C ALA A 35 -4.14 -9.57 -12.57
N ALA A 36 -4.38 -8.39 -11.94
CA ALA A 36 -4.58 -7.14 -12.65
C ALA A 36 -3.26 -6.43 -13.07
N GLY A 37 -2.11 -6.93 -12.61
CA GLY A 37 -0.79 -6.33 -12.78
C GLY A 37 -0.30 -5.60 -11.52
N ASP A 38 0.77 -4.82 -11.67
CA ASP A 38 1.25 -3.90 -10.63
C ASP A 38 0.36 -2.65 -10.51
N GLU A 39 0.60 -1.83 -9.48
CA GLU A 39 -0.26 -0.67 -9.21
C GLU A 39 -0.26 0.37 -10.34
N ARG A 40 0.82 0.53 -11.08
CA ARG A 40 0.84 1.42 -12.25
C ARG A 40 0.01 0.89 -13.41
N THR A 41 0.11 -0.40 -13.67
CA THR A 41 -0.73 -1.07 -14.66
C THR A 41 -2.20 -0.98 -14.26
N ILE A 42 -2.51 -1.15 -12.97
CA ILE A 42 -3.86 -0.98 -12.42
C ILE A 42 -4.36 0.46 -12.63
N VAL A 43 -3.55 1.47 -12.27
CA VAL A 43 -3.91 2.89 -12.46
C VAL A 43 -4.16 3.21 -13.94
N ARG A 44 -3.31 2.72 -14.85
CA ARG A 44 -3.54 2.89 -16.29
C ARG A 44 -4.86 2.25 -16.71
N LYS A 45 -5.13 0.99 -16.31
CA LYS A 45 -6.40 0.31 -16.60
C LYS A 45 -7.61 1.05 -16.03
N MET A 46 -7.48 1.69 -14.87
CA MET A 46 -8.54 2.53 -14.32
C MET A 46 -8.77 3.78 -15.21
N ARG A 47 -7.71 4.47 -15.63
CA ARG A 47 -7.82 5.62 -16.54
C ARG A 47 -8.40 5.23 -17.90
N ASP A 48 -8.05 4.06 -18.41
CA ASP A 48 -8.55 3.51 -19.70
C ASP A 48 -9.96 2.91 -19.57
N GLY A 49 -10.56 2.89 -18.38
CA GLY A 49 -11.90 2.34 -18.17
C GLY A 49 -12.01 0.82 -18.13
N GLN A 50 -10.89 0.11 -18.06
CA GLN A 50 -10.83 -1.35 -17.97
C GLN A 50 -11.04 -1.87 -16.54
N LEU A 51 -10.81 -1.02 -15.54
CA LEU A 51 -11.08 -1.28 -14.13
C LEU A 51 -11.85 -0.11 -13.54
N ASP A 52 -12.85 -0.40 -12.72
CA ASP A 52 -13.69 0.60 -12.08
C ASP A 52 -13.10 1.12 -10.76
N GLY A 53 -12.26 0.33 -10.12
CA GLY A 53 -11.63 0.70 -8.85
C GLY A 53 -10.49 -0.22 -8.45
N ALA A 54 -9.77 0.17 -7.41
CA ALA A 54 -8.69 -0.62 -6.84
C ALA A 54 -8.41 -0.26 -5.39
N ALA A 55 -7.80 -1.22 -4.65
CA ALA A 55 -7.08 -0.92 -3.42
C ALA A 55 -5.62 -0.64 -3.79
N LEU A 56 -5.17 0.57 -3.54
CA LEU A 56 -3.84 1.08 -3.92
C LEU A 56 -3.05 1.47 -2.68
N THR A 57 -1.73 1.31 -2.75
CA THR A 57 -0.81 1.94 -1.80
C THR A 57 -0.41 3.33 -2.30
N SER A 58 0.43 4.02 -1.55
CA SER A 58 0.96 5.33 -1.95
C SER A 58 1.60 5.37 -3.34
N VAL A 59 2.06 4.24 -3.89
CA VAL A 59 2.61 4.15 -5.25
C VAL A 59 1.51 4.42 -6.29
N GLY A 60 0.42 3.66 -6.23
CA GLY A 60 -0.71 3.83 -7.13
C GLY A 60 -1.48 5.13 -6.84
N LEU A 61 -1.66 5.48 -5.56
CA LEU A 61 -2.32 6.73 -5.15
C LEU A 61 -1.56 7.96 -5.68
N GLY A 62 -0.23 7.97 -5.56
CA GLY A 62 0.60 9.07 -6.08
C GLY A 62 0.63 9.17 -7.60
N ALA A 63 0.32 8.09 -8.32
CA ALA A 63 0.13 8.12 -9.77
C ALA A 63 -1.25 8.68 -10.18
N LEU A 64 -2.23 8.69 -9.27
CA LEU A 64 -3.53 9.34 -9.45
C LEU A 64 -3.49 10.81 -9.00
N ALA A 65 -3.06 11.07 -7.77
CA ALA A 65 -2.98 12.42 -7.18
C ALA A 65 -1.66 12.55 -6.39
N ARG A 66 -0.76 13.43 -6.86
CA ARG A 66 0.60 13.56 -6.31
C ARG A 66 0.63 14.11 -4.89
N GLU A 67 -0.39 14.84 -4.47
CA GLU A 67 -0.53 15.43 -3.14
C GLU A 67 -0.39 14.38 -2.03
N VAL A 68 -0.86 13.15 -2.27
CA VAL A 68 -0.77 12.06 -1.28
C VAL A 68 0.67 11.67 -0.92
N LEU A 69 1.64 11.97 -1.81
CA LEU A 69 3.05 11.61 -1.59
C LEU A 69 3.67 12.33 -0.38
N VAL A 70 3.10 13.44 0.07
CA VAL A 70 3.53 14.10 1.32
C VAL A 70 3.45 13.17 2.52
N LEU A 71 2.48 12.25 2.54
CA LEU A 71 2.32 11.25 3.59
C LEU A 71 3.41 10.17 3.60
N GLN A 72 4.22 10.11 2.53
CA GLN A 72 5.30 9.15 2.35
C GLN A 72 6.70 9.78 2.52
N ALA A 73 6.78 11.05 2.91
CA ALA A 73 8.07 11.69 3.18
C ALA A 73 8.81 10.91 4.29
N PRO A 74 10.01 10.37 4.01
CA PRO A 74 10.73 9.53 4.96
C PRO A 74 10.99 10.27 6.28
N GLY A 75 10.71 9.62 7.41
CA GLY A 75 10.91 10.17 8.75
C GLY A 75 9.85 11.18 9.20
N LEU A 76 8.92 11.61 8.34
CA LEU A 76 7.90 12.59 8.70
C LEU A 76 6.74 11.96 9.49
N ILE A 77 6.26 10.81 9.06
CA ILE A 77 5.16 10.06 9.69
C ILE A 77 5.65 8.63 9.94
N THR A 78 6.07 8.33 11.15
CA THR A 78 6.70 7.05 11.50
C THR A 78 5.82 6.15 12.36
N THR A 79 4.75 6.71 12.92
CA THR A 79 3.80 6.01 13.78
C THR A 79 2.37 6.07 13.24
N TYR A 80 1.56 5.08 13.64
CA TYR A 80 0.14 5.08 13.30
C TYR A 80 -0.63 6.27 13.92
N ALA A 81 -0.22 6.71 15.11
CA ALA A 81 -0.85 7.85 15.77
C ALA A 81 -0.59 9.17 15.04
N GLU A 82 0.62 9.35 14.50
CA GLU A 82 0.96 10.49 13.64
C GLU A 82 0.15 10.45 12.36
N LEU A 83 0.08 9.28 11.68
CA LEU A 83 -0.72 9.12 10.47
C LEU A 83 -2.19 9.43 10.73
N ASP A 84 -2.77 8.93 11.84
CA ASP A 84 -4.17 9.18 12.19
C ASP A 84 -4.44 10.67 12.38
N ARG A 85 -3.52 11.39 13.03
CA ARG A 85 -3.62 12.82 13.27
C ARG A 85 -3.53 13.62 11.97
N VAL A 86 -2.59 13.26 11.10
CA VAL A 86 -2.38 13.94 9.81
C VAL A 86 -3.57 13.67 8.88
N LEU A 87 -3.97 12.42 8.70
CA LEU A 87 -5.14 12.08 7.89
C LEU A 87 -6.41 12.73 8.42
N GLY A 88 -6.62 12.77 9.74
CA GLY A 88 -7.79 13.45 10.33
C GLY A 88 -7.89 14.94 9.97
N ARG A 89 -6.77 15.59 9.65
CA ARG A 89 -6.73 17.01 9.22
C ARG A 89 -6.77 17.19 7.72
N MET A 90 -6.10 16.32 6.97
CA MET A 90 -5.84 16.47 5.54
C MET A 90 -6.80 15.66 4.66
N GLN A 91 -7.55 14.71 5.22
CA GLN A 91 -8.37 13.78 4.44
C GLN A 91 -9.28 14.50 3.45
N GLY A 92 -9.99 15.55 3.87
CA GLY A 92 -10.91 16.29 2.99
C GLY A 92 -10.21 17.03 1.85
N GLU A 93 -8.95 17.45 2.04
CA GLU A 93 -8.15 18.06 0.98
C GLU A 93 -7.65 17.00 0.00
N LEU A 94 -7.18 15.87 0.53
CA LEU A 94 -6.75 14.74 -0.27
C LEU A 94 -7.92 14.15 -1.07
N ASP A 95 -9.09 13.95 -0.45
CA ASP A 95 -10.28 13.45 -1.16
C ASP A 95 -10.60 14.35 -2.36
N ARG A 96 -10.60 15.68 -2.17
CA ARG A 96 -10.80 16.64 -3.28
C ARG A 96 -9.71 16.58 -4.35
N ALA A 97 -8.45 16.25 -3.99
CA ALA A 97 -7.40 16.07 -4.98
C ALA A 97 -7.70 14.87 -5.90
N PHE A 98 -8.17 13.75 -5.34
CA PHE A 98 -8.60 12.60 -6.14
C PHE A 98 -9.86 12.91 -6.98
N GLU A 99 -10.82 13.66 -6.44
CA GLU A 99 -12.02 14.05 -7.16
C GLU A 99 -11.69 14.89 -8.41
N ARG A 100 -10.71 15.80 -8.33
CA ARG A 100 -10.23 16.57 -9.49
C ARG A 100 -9.65 15.68 -10.60
N GLU A 101 -9.09 14.55 -10.23
CA GLU A 101 -8.54 13.56 -11.17
C GLU A 101 -9.58 12.53 -11.66
N GLY A 102 -10.85 12.69 -11.27
CA GLY A 102 -11.95 11.78 -11.66
C GLY A 102 -12.08 10.52 -10.82
N PHE A 103 -11.53 10.52 -9.60
CA PHE A 103 -11.56 9.38 -8.70
C PHE A 103 -12.17 9.73 -7.35
N THR A 104 -12.85 8.79 -6.73
CA THR A 104 -13.47 8.92 -5.41
C THR A 104 -12.82 7.95 -4.43
N ILE A 105 -12.41 8.44 -3.27
CA ILE A 105 -11.90 7.60 -2.17
C ILE A 105 -13.10 7.01 -1.41
N LEU A 106 -13.19 5.70 -1.36
CA LEU A 106 -14.18 4.99 -0.53
C LEU A 106 -13.73 4.89 0.93
N GLY A 107 -12.44 4.73 1.15
CA GLY A 107 -11.89 4.67 2.50
C GLY A 107 -10.36 4.65 2.49
N TRP A 108 -9.78 5.35 3.47
CA TRP A 108 -8.35 5.38 3.73
C TRP A 108 -7.92 4.21 4.62
N GLY A 109 -6.75 3.68 4.36
CA GLY A 109 -6.12 2.61 5.12
C GLY A 109 -4.62 2.80 5.25
N ASP A 110 -4.00 1.80 5.86
CA ASP A 110 -2.54 1.67 5.89
C ASP A 110 -2.16 0.18 5.79
N ALA A 111 -0.97 -0.08 5.24
CA ALA A 111 -0.48 -1.44 5.02
C ALA A 111 0.57 -1.86 6.06
N GLY A 112 1.02 -0.95 6.91
CA GLY A 112 2.01 -1.24 7.95
C GLY A 112 3.12 -0.21 8.03
N ARG A 113 3.99 -0.38 9.04
CA ARG A 113 5.15 0.51 9.27
C ARG A 113 6.33 0.08 8.42
N ILE A 114 6.93 1.05 7.75
CA ILE A 114 8.07 0.85 6.85
C ILE A 114 9.34 0.63 7.67
N ARG A 115 10.04 -0.47 7.39
CA ARG A 115 11.32 -0.84 7.99
C ARG A 115 12.33 -1.19 6.92
N LEU A 116 13.60 -1.03 7.26
CA LEU A 116 14.70 -1.54 6.47
C LEU A 116 14.95 -3.01 6.84
N PHE A 117 15.04 -3.86 5.83
CA PHE A 117 15.46 -5.25 5.95
C PHE A 117 16.71 -5.47 5.10
N SER A 118 17.73 -6.14 5.65
CA SER A 118 18.99 -6.30 4.94
C SER A 118 19.66 -7.66 5.21
N ALA A 119 20.41 -8.15 4.23
CA ALA A 119 21.27 -9.32 4.40
C ALA A 119 22.55 -8.99 5.21
N ARG A 120 22.91 -7.70 5.30
CA ARG A 120 24.06 -7.18 6.03
C ARG A 120 23.62 -6.16 7.08
N ARG A 121 24.47 -5.94 8.08
CA ARG A 121 24.19 -4.93 9.11
C ARG A 121 24.29 -3.52 8.53
N ILE A 122 23.27 -2.71 8.77
CA ILE A 122 23.17 -1.31 8.37
C ILE A 122 22.77 -0.53 9.62
N GLU A 123 23.69 0.22 10.19
CA GLU A 123 23.48 1.03 11.39
C GLU A 123 23.35 2.52 11.09
N ARG A 124 24.01 2.98 10.03
CA ARG A 124 24.05 4.38 9.62
C ARG A 124 23.62 4.52 8.17
N PRO A 125 23.08 5.66 7.76
CA PRO A 125 22.74 5.90 6.36
C PRO A 125 23.92 5.68 5.39
N THR A 126 25.16 5.96 5.84
CA THR A 126 26.37 5.76 5.05
C THR A 126 26.68 4.29 4.73
N ASP A 127 26.21 3.35 5.56
CA ASP A 127 26.41 1.91 5.34
C ASP A 127 25.63 1.43 4.12
N MET A 128 24.58 2.16 3.74
CA MET A 128 23.79 1.91 2.54
C MET A 128 24.61 2.02 1.24
N ARG A 129 25.73 2.77 1.23
CA ARG A 129 26.60 2.94 0.04
C ARG A 129 27.12 1.63 -0.52
N SER A 130 27.33 0.63 0.33
CA SER A 130 27.80 -0.71 -0.06
C SER A 130 26.66 -1.72 -0.24
N ALA A 131 25.42 -1.32 0.02
CA ALA A 131 24.24 -2.14 -0.15
C ALA A 131 23.70 -2.06 -1.58
N ARG A 132 22.88 -3.03 -1.95
CA ARG A 132 22.12 -3.08 -3.19
C ARG A 132 20.63 -3.02 -2.86
N PRO A 133 20.13 -1.80 -2.50
CA PRO A 133 18.76 -1.66 -2.08
C PRO A 133 17.80 -1.79 -3.27
N TRP A 134 16.73 -2.54 -3.04
CA TRP A 134 15.61 -2.52 -3.95
C TRP A 134 14.94 -1.14 -3.96
N VAL A 135 14.62 -0.66 -5.14
CA VAL A 135 13.75 0.49 -5.37
C VAL A 135 12.56 0.01 -6.19
N TRP A 136 11.36 0.36 -5.75
CA TRP A 136 10.19 0.06 -6.58
C TRP A 136 10.31 0.81 -7.90
N ARG A 137 10.24 0.07 -9.00
CA ARG A 137 10.37 0.63 -10.36
C ARG A 137 9.44 1.83 -10.50
N ASP A 138 10.01 2.96 -10.91
CA ASP A 138 9.32 4.22 -11.09
C ASP A 138 8.73 4.86 -9.78
N SER A 139 9.27 4.60 -8.62
CA SER A 139 8.94 5.32 -7.40
C SER A 139 9.96 6.43 -7.14
N PRO A 140 9.67 7.69 -7.53
CA PRO A 140 10.62 8.78 -7.36
C PRO A 140 10.94 9.06 -5.88
N THR A 141 9.98 8.83 -4.99
CA THR A 141 10.17 9.01 -3.53
C THR A 141 11.18 7.99 -2.98
N MET A 142 11.06 6.72 -3.40
CA MET A 142 11.94 5.66 -2.94
C MET A 142 13.34 5.79 -3.54
N GLU A 143 13.41 6.18 -4.82
CA GLU A 143 14.66 6.48 -5.51
C GLU A 143 15.40 7.65 -4.84
N ALA A 144 14.72 8.76 -4.59
CA ALA A 144 15.29 9.91 -3.90
C ALA A 144 15.77 9.56 -2.49
N PHE A 145 15.02 8.74 -1.75
CA PHE A 145 15.42 8.26 -0.42
C PHE A 145 16.72 7.44 -0.48
N VAL A 146 16.81 6.49 -1.40
CA VAL A 146 18.01 5.64 -1.56
C VAL A 146 19.20 6.49 -2.01
N ASN A 147 19.03 7.37 -2.99
CA ASN A 147 20.08 8.24 -3.50
C ASN A 147 20.63 9.19 -2.41
N ALA A 148 19.77 9.67 -1.51
CA ALA A 148 20.17 10.51 -0.38
C ALA A 148 21.12 9.80 0.60
N THR A 149 21.11 8.46 0.64
CA THR A 149 22.08 7.68 1.43
C THR A 149 23.41 7.45 0.72
N GLY A 150 23.53 7.85 -0.55
CA GLY A 150 24.67 7.58 -1.40
C GLY A 150 24.71 6.17 -1.98
N ALA A 151 23.63 5.40 -1.86
CA ALA A 151 23.47 4.09 -2.49
C ALA A 151 22.89 4.21 -3.90
N THR A 152 23.11 3.19 -4.72
CA THR A 152 22.44 3.04 -6.02
C THR A 152 21.33 2.00 -5.90
N GLY A 153 20.09 2.40 -6.12
CA GLY A 153 18.94 1.52 -6.07
C GLY A 153 18.84 0.58 -7.26
N VAL A 154 18.32 -0.62 -7.04
CA VAL A 154 18.01 -1.60 -8.08
C VAL A 154 16.50 -1.52 -8.38
N PRO A 155 16.08 -0.96 -9.53
CA PRO A 155 14.67 -0.74 -9.86
C PRO A 155 14.04 -2.05 -10.36
N LEU A 156 13.16 -2.65 -9.53
CA LEU A 156 12.44 -3.90 -9.85
C LEU A 156 10.96 -3.79 -9.49
N GLY A 157 10.13 -4.59 -10.18
CA GLY A 157 8.76 -4.87 -9.75
C GLY A 157 8.75 -5.78 -8.51
N ALA A 158 7.67 -5.73 -7.73
CA ALA A 158 7.57 -6.50 -6.48
C ALA A 158 7.77 -8.02 -6.66
N ASN A 159 7.32 -8.59 -7.79
CA ASN A 159 7.45 -10.02 -8.09
C ASN A 159 8.90 -10.43 -8.44
N GLU A 160 9.76 -9.47 -8.81
CA GLU A 160 11.15 -9.71 -9.19
C GLU A 160 12.09 -9.68 -7.97
N VAL A 161 11.61 -9.16 -6.82
CA VAL A 161 12.45 -8.93 -5.63
C VAL A 161 12.93 -10.24 -5.00
N LEU A 162 12.07 -11.25 -4.84
CA LEU A 162 12.48 -12.52 -4.23
C LEU A 162 13.56 -13.25 -5.04
N PRO A 163 13.45 -13.38 -6.37
CA PRO A 163 14.55 -13.87 -7.22
C PRO A 163 15.82 -13.04 -7.07
N ALA A 164 15.72 -11.71 -7.07
CA ALA A 164 16.87 -10.81 -6.93
C ALA A 164 17.56 -10.92 -5.56
N LEU A 165 16.80 -11.12 -4.47
CA LEU A 165 17.33 -11.44 -3.15
C LEU A 165 18.05 -12.80 -3.13
N SER A 166 17.52 -13.79 -3.86
CA SER A 166 18.09 -15.14 -3.91
C SER A 166 19.42 -15.19 -4.65
N THR A 167 19.59 -14.34 -5.68
CA THR A 167 20.85 -14.23 -6.45
C THR A 167 21.82 -13.21 -5.85
N GLY A 168 21.39 -12.43 -4.86
CA GLY A 168 22.17 -11.34 -4.28
C GLY A 168 22.25 -10.10 -5.20
N MET A 169 21.46 -10.00 -6.26
CA MET A 169 21.31 -8.76 -7.04
C MET A 169 20.77 -7.63 -6.16
N VAL A 170 19.85 -7.95 -5.24
CA VAL A 170 19.37 -7.09 -4.16
C VAL A 170 19.76 -7.73 -2.83
N ASP A 171 20.18 -6.95 -1.86
CA ASP A 171 20.49 -7.39 -0.50
C ASP A 171 19.79 -6.59 0.59
N THR A 172 19.04 -5.56 0.20
CA THR A 172 18.36 -4.64 1.11
C THR A 172 17.00 -4.24 0.54
N VAL A 173 15.95 -4.28 1.37
CA VAL A 173 14.60 -3.86 0.99
C VAL A 173 14.00 -2.96 2.04
N VAL A 174 13.13 -2.06 1.61
CA VAL A 174 12.32 -1.19 2.47
C VAL A 174 10.87 -1.61 2.31
N ALA A 175 10.26 -2.14 3.38
CA ALA A 175 8.91 -2.70 3.34
C ALA A 175 8.25 -2.67 4.72
N CYS A 176 6.96 -2.96 4.81
CA CYS A 176 6.33 -3.30 6.08
C CYS A 176 6.55 -4.78 6.42
N SER A 177 6.53 -5.10 7.71
CA SER A 177 6.80 -6.46 8.19
C SER A 177 5.83 -7.49 7.64
N VAL A 178 4.55 -7.15 7.54
CA VAL A 178 3.54 -8.05 6.98
C VAL A 178 3.84 -8.38 5.51
N THR A 179 4.31 -7.42 4.72
CA THR A 179 4.72 -7.66 3.33
C THR A 179 5.94 -8.56 3.29
N ALA A 180 7.00 -8.25 4.04
CA ALA A 180 8.23 -9.06 4.07
C ALA A 180 7.97 -10.54 4.42
N VAL A 181 6.96 -10.80 5.27
CA VAL A 181 6.52 -12.17 5.60
C VAL A 181 5.69 -12.76 4.46
N ALA A 182 4.69 -12.05 3.96
CA ALA A 182 3.74 -12.56 2.96
C ALA A 182 4.40 -12.94 1.64
N VAL A 183 5.42 -12.17 1.20
CA VAL A 183 6.18 -12.44 -0.03
C VAL A 183 7.53 -13.15 0.23
N GLN A 184 7.73 -13.68 1.44
CA GLN A 184 8.88 -14.50 1.85
C GLN A 184 10.25 -13.83 1.73
N TRP A 185 10.34 -12.52 1.66
CA TRP A 185 11.62 -11.80 1.57
C TRP A 185 12.47 -11.99 2.82
N HIS A 186 11.83 -12.09 3.99
CA HIS A 186 12.50 -12.29 5.28
C HIS A 186 13.40 -13.54 5.32
N GLY A 187 13.15 -14.56 4.48
CA GLY A 187 13.99 -15.76 4.42
C GLY A 187 15.38 -15.53 3.80
N ARG A 188 15.61 -14.38 3.15
CA ARG A 188 16.88 -13.99 2.51
C ARG A 188 17.60 -12.85 3.23
N LEU A 189 17.01 -12.32 4.29
CA LEU A 189 17.46 -11.14 5.03
C LEU A 189 17.71 -11.51 6.48
N ARG A 190 18.71 -10.89 7.12
CA ARG A 190 19.15 -11.22 8.49
C ARG A 190 18.87 -10.10 9.49
N PHE A 191 18.79 -8.87 9.01
CA PHE A 191 18.68 -7.67 9.83
C PHE A 191 17.39 -6.92 9.52
N MET A 192 16.79 -6.33 10.55
CA MET A 192 15.61 -5.50 10.46
C MET A 192 15.79 -4.26 11.32
N SER A 193 15.56 -3.06 10.77
CA SER A 193 15.65 -1.84 11.57
C SER A 193 14.64 -1.84 12.71
N GLU A 194 15.08 -1.40 13.88
CA GLU A 194 14.21 -1.27 15.06
C GLU A 194 13.17 -0.18 14.88
N GLN A 195 13.61 0.95 14.34
CA GLN A 195 12.75 2.10 14.07
C GLN A 195 12.09 1.98 12.68
N ALA A 196 10.88 2.48 12.59
CA ALA A 196 10.18 2.65 11.33
C ALA A 196 10.58 3.99 10.70
N SER A 197 10.74 4.00 9.38
CA SER A 197 11.01 5.21 8.60
C SER A 197 9.74 5.85 8.02
N GLY A 198 8.59 5.20 8.16
CA GLY A 198 7.32 5.68 7.67
C GLY A 198 6.18 4.70 7.91
N VAL A 199 5.00 5.03 7.37
CA VAL A 199 3.83 4.16 7.32
C VAL A 199 3.33 4.10 5.88
N ILE A 200 3.11 2.90 5.33
CA ILE A 200 2.54 2.75 3.99
C ILE A 200 1.05 3.12 4.05
N VAL A 201 0.70 4.24 3.45
CA VAL A 201 -0.68 4.67 3.29
C VAL A 201 -1.32 3.93 2.12
N GLY A 202 -2.58 3.59 2.25
CA GLY A 202 -3.38 3.01 1.21
C GLY A 202 -4.81 3.54 1.20
N ALA A 203 -5.51 3.34 0.11
CA ALA A 203 -6.92 3.66 0.00
C ALA A 203 -7.62 2.72 -0.98
N ILE A 204 -8.94 2.60 -0.82
CA ILE A 204 -9.82 2.04 -1.85
C ILE A 204 -10.32 3.20 -2.69
N VAL A 205 -10.05 3.14 -3.98
CA VAL A 205 -10.34 4.19 -4.95
C VAL A 205 -11.26 3.64 -6.03
N VAL A 206 -12.26 4.41 -6.43
CA VAL A 206 -13.19 4.06 -7.50
C VAL A 206 -13.29 5.24 -8.48
N ARG A 207 -13.49 4.97 -9.74
CA ARG A 207 -13.77 5.99 -10.77
C ARG A 207 -15.08 6.71 -10.45
N SER A 208 -15.05 8.05 -10.44
CA SER A 208 -16.22 8.86 -10.09
C SER A 208 -17.35 8.72 -11.11
N ASP A 209 -17.03 8.57 -12.40
CA ASP A 209 -18.01 8.35 -13.46
C ASP A 209 -18.77 7.01 -13.29
N ARG A 210 -18.08 5.96 -12.80
CA ARG A 210 -18.73 4.67 -12.52
C ARG A 210 -19.67 4.74 -11.32
N LEU A 211 -19.25 5.44 -10.27
CA LEU A 211 -20.13 5.71 -9.13
C LEU A 211 -21.37 6.53 -9.54
N ALA A 212 -21.22 7.48 -10.46
CA ALA A 212 -22.32 8.31 -10.94
C ALA A 212 -23.42 7.52 -11.67
N LEU A 213 -23.09 6.37 -12.26
CA LEU A 213 -24.05 5.48 -12.91
C LEU A 213 -24.92 4.68 -11.93
N MET A 214 -24.50 4.61 -10.65
CA MET A 214 -25.25 3.89 -9.63
C MET A 214 -26.46 4.71 -9.18
N PRO A 215 -27.60 4.06 -8.83
CA PRO A 215 -28.70 4.72 -8.12
C PRO A 215 -28.17 5.49 -6.89
N GLN A 216 -28.69 6.70 -6.67
CA GLN A 216 -28.19 7.59 -5.63
C GLN A 216 -28.10 6.92 -4.25
N ALA A 217 -29.17 6.24 -3.82
CA ALA A 217 -29.22 5.56 -2.52
C ALA A 217 -28.12 4.49 -2.38
N LEU A 218 -27.83 3.75 -3.46
CA LEU A 218 -26.80 2.70 -3.45
C LEU A 218 -25.38 3.31 -3.42
N ARG A 219 -25.16 4.40 -4.14
CA ARG A 219 -23.91 5.15 -4.12
C ARG A 219 -23.62 5.73 -2.72
N GLU A 220 -24.61 6.36 -2.11
CA GLU A 220 -24.48 6.91 -0.75
C GLU A 220 -24.23 5.81 0.28
N HIS A 221 -24.90 4.66 0.12
CA HIS A 221 -24.64 3.48 0.95
C HIS A 221 -23.20 3.00 0.82
N MET A 222 -22.68 2.82 -0.39
CA MET A 222 -21.30 2.39 -0.64
C MET A 222 -20.27 3.36 -0.04
N LEU A 223 -20.47 4.66 -0.20
CA LEU A 223 -19.61 5.69 0.39
C LEU A 223 -19.64 5.65 1.92
N THR A 224 -20.83 5.50 2.50
CA THR A 224 -21.01 5.42 3.96
C THR A 224 -20.36 4.16 4.53
N GLN A 225 -20.55 3.00 3.89
CA GLN A 225 -19.93 1.74 4.28
C GLN A 225 -18.41 1.82 4.19
N GLY A 226 -17.86 2.35 3.11
CA GLY A 226 -16.41 2.54 2.96
C GLY A 226 -15.81 3.35 4.12
N ARG A 227 -16.43 4.48 4.45
CA ARG A 227 -16.02 5.33 5.57
C ARG A 227 -16.18 4.67 6.94
N SER A 228 -17.28 3.99 7.18
CA SER A 228 -17.55 3.35 8.48
C SER A 228 -16.60 2.20 8.75
N GLN A 229 -16.24 1.43 7.74
CA GLN A 229 -15.38 0.26 7.87
C GLN A 229 -13.88 0.58 7.86
N GLN A 230 -13.46 1.76 7.39
CA GLN A 230 -12.03 2.10 7.28
C GLN A 230 -11.28 1.92 8.60
N SER A 231 -11.87 2.28 9.74
CA SER A 231 -11.23 2.14 11.05
C SER A 231 -11.03 0.68 11.47
N ALA A 232 -11.96 -0.19 11.11
CA ALA A 232 -11.86 -1.64 11.37
C ALA A 232 -10.77 -2.28 10.49
N PHE A 233 -10.70 -1.92 9.20
CA PHE A 233 -9.65 -2.36 8.29
C PHE A 233 -8.26 -1.90 8.75
N ARG A 234 -8.12 -0.64 9.13
CA ARG A 234 -6.85 -0.10 9.67
C ARG A 234 -6.41 -0.87 10.91
N ARG A 235 -7.30 -1.06 11.89
CA ARG A 235 -6.98 -1.85 13.09
C ARG A 235 -6.59 -3.29 12.77
N ALA A 236 -7.25 -3.93 11.82
CA ALA A 236 -6.92 -5.30 11.41
C ALA A 236 -5.55 -5.36 10.73
N GLY A 237 -5.26 -4.47 9.77
CA GLY A 237 -3.97 -4.38 9.09
C GLY A 237 -2.82 -4.11 10.06
N ARG A 238 -2.98 -3.15 10.97
CA ARG A 238 -1.99 -2.80 11.99
C ARG A 238 -1.67 -3.97 12.92
N ARG A 239 -2.69 -4.70 13.38
CA ARG A 239 -2.46 -5.92 14.18
C ARG A 239 -1.68 -6.99 13.42
N LEU A 240 -1.92 -7.14 12.11
CA LEU A 240 -1.16 -8.08 11.28
C LEU A 240 0.31 -7.65 11.16
N ASP A 241 0.57 -6.37 10.90
CA ASP A 241 1.93 -5.84 10.82
C ASP A 241 2.67 -5.93 12.15
N ASP A 242 2.00 -5.64 13.27
CA ASP A 242 2.57 -5.77 14.61
C ASP A 242 2.95 -7.23 14.94
N ARG A 243 2.07 -8.18 14.62
CA ARG A 243 2.35 -9.63 14.78
C ARG A 243 3.52 -10.07 13.90
N ALA A 244 3.54 -9.65 12.64
CA ALA A 244 4.64 -9.93 11.73
C ALA A 244 5.97 -9.35 12.25
N THR A 245 5.95 -8.10 12.73
CA THR A 245 7.12 -7.44 13.33
C THR A 245 7.63 -8.22 14.54
N GLN A 246 6.74 -8.65 15.44
CA GLN A 246 7.13 -9.47 16.61
C GLN A 246 7.73 -10.82 16.20
N ALA A 247 7.16 -11.48 15.19
CA ALA A 247 7.68 -12.76 14.68
C ALA A 247 9.06 -12.59 14.05
N LEU A 248 9.28 -11.52 13.30
CA LEU A 248 10.56 -11.20 12.67
C LEU A 248 11.64 -10.82 13.70
N ARG A 249 11.31 -10.06 14.75
CA ARG A 249 12.23 -9.72 15.85
C ARG A 249 12.82 -10.95 16.57
N ARG A 250 12.13 -12.09 16.55
CA ARG A 250 12.63 -13.35 17.14
C ARG A 250 13.60 -14.09 16.22
N ARG A 251 13.67 -13.73 14.95
CA ARG A 251 14.44 -14.43 13.90
C ARG A 251 15.52 -13.58 13.27
N MET A 252 15.41 -12.28 13.39
CA MET A 252 16.30 -11.30 12.77
C MET A 252 17.02 -10.48 13.85
N THR A 253 18.23 -10.06 13.56
CA THR A 253 18.98 -9.12 14.42
C THR A 253 18.53 -7.69 14.15
N ALA A 254 18.46 -6.87 15.19
CA ALA A 254 18.20 -5.44 15.08
C ALA A 254 19.45 -4.70 14.59
#